data_2a97f671b42509ffb6d97d44be1333a8
#
_entry.id   2a97f671b42509ffb6d97d44be1333a8
#
_cell.length_a   1.000
_cell.length_b   1.000
_cell.length_c   1.000
_cell.angle_alpha   90.00
_cell.angle_beta   90.00
_cell.angle_gamma   90.00
#
_symmetry.space_group_name_H-M   'P 1'
#
loop_
_entity.id
_entity.type
_entity.pdbx_description
1 polymer ?
#
loop_
_entity_poly.entity_id
_entity_poly.type
_entity_poly.pdbx_seq_one_letter_code
_entity_poly.pdbx_strand_id
1 'polypeptide(L)'
;MSKTIELARRLERLHINNMYKSDFYWTWDKTDEELEAIFTVADALRDLRERNQSTRIFDSGLGISIFRDNSTRTRFSFASACNLLGLEVQDLDEKKSQIAHGETVRETANMVSFMADVIGIRDDMFIGEGHKYQKTFMDALDEGYRDGILEQRPTLVNLQCDVDHPTQCMADMLHMIHQFDGVENLKGKKIAMTWAYSPSYGKPLSVPQGVIGLMTRFGICLLYTSPSPRDISGS
;
A
#
# COMPACT_ATOMS: atom_id res chain seq x y z
N MET A 1 -8.04 -24.87 -18.65
CA MET A 1 -6.75 -24.52 -18.00
C MET A 1 -7.09 -23.82 -16.71
N SER A 2 -6.35 -24.03 -15.60
CA SER A 2 -6.64 -23.33 -14.35
C SER A 2 -6.40 -21.84 -14.55
N LYS A 3 -7.26 -20.96 -14.00
CA LYS A 3 -7.12 -19.50 -14.02
C LYS A 3 -5.74 -19.07 -13.49
N THR A 4 -5.25 -19.72 -12.43
CA THR A 4 -3.91 -19.47 -11.88
C THR A 4 -2.79 -19.68 -12.91
N ILE A 5 -2.88 -20.72 -13.75
CA ILE A 5 -1.87 -20.98 -14.80
C ILE A 5 -1.89 -19.88 -15.88
N GLU A 6 -3.07 -19.38 -16.22
CA GLU A 6 -3.22 -18.27 -17.16
C GLU A 6 -2.58 -17.00 -16.60
N LEU A 7 -2.87 -16.69 -15.31
CA LEU A 7 -2.28 -15.55 -14.62
C LEU A 7 -0.75 -15.66 -14.49
N ALA A 8 -0.22 -16.84 -14.20
CA ALA A 8 1.23 -17.07 -14.18
C ALA A 8 1.87 -16.78 -15.54
N ARG A 9 1.26 -17.23 -16.64
CA ARG A 9 1.74 -16.92 -17.99
C ARG A 9 1.64 -15.44 -18.34
N ARG A 10 0.68 -14.71 -17.77
CA ARG A 10 0.59 -13.27 -17.92
C ARG A 10 1.77 -12.59 -17.24
N LEU A 11 2.12 -12.99 -16.01
CA LEU A 11 3.29 -12.47 -15.30
C LEU A 11 4.61 -12.67 -16.05
N GLU A 12 4.81 -13.83 -16.70
CA GLU A 12 6.01 -14.13 -17.48
C GLU A 12 6.26 -13.16 -18.65
N ARG A 13 5.24 -12.42 -19.08
CA ARG A 13 5.30 -11.46 -20.19
C ARG A 13 5.58 -10.03 -19.77
N LEU A 14 5.52 -9.74 -18.47
CA LEU A 14 5.68 -8.41 -17.93
C LEU A 14 7.15 -8.11 -17.59
N HIS A 15 7.57 -6.88 -17.84
CA HIS A 15 8.92 -6.41 -17.51
C HIS A 15 8.90 -5.79 -16.09
N ILE A 16 9.19 -6.63 -15.09
CA ILE A 16 9.10 -6.27 -13.66
C ILE A 16 10.48 -6.32 -12.98
N ASN A 17 11.52 -5.88 -13.67
CA ASN A 17 12.90 -6.05 -13.23
C ASN A 17 13.30 -5.34 -11.95
N ASN A 18 12.55 -4.32 -11.52
CA ASN A 18 12.89 -3.45 -10.40
C ASN A 18 12.05 -3.68 -9.14
N MET A 19 11.26 -4.75 -9.07
CA MET A 19 10.37 -4.98 -7.91
C MET A 19 11.07 -5.71 -6.76
N TYR A 20 12.15 -6.45 -7.04
CA TYR A 20 12.88 -7.19 -6.01
C TYR A 20 13.59 -6.22 -5.05
N LYS A 21 13.36 -6.39 -3.75
CA LYS A 21 13.87 -5.51 -2.68
C LYS A 21 13.48 -4.02 -2.85
N SER A 22 12.38 -3.76 -3.57
CA SER A 22 11.81 -2.42 -3.68
C SER A 22 10.64 -2.24 -2.73
N ASP A 23 10.33 -0.99 -2.42
CA ASP A 23 9.19 -0.64 -1.60
C ASP A 23 7.93 -0.45 -2.43
N PHE A 24 6.77 -0.63 -1.82
CA PHE A 24 5.50 -0.18 -2.37
C PHE A 24 5.05 1.08 -1.64
N TYR A 25 5.61 2.21 -2.09
CA TYR A 25 5.45 3.50 -1.43
C TYR A 25 4.36 4.36 -2.08
N TRP A 26 4.45 4.60 -3.39
CA TRP A 26 3.45 5.32 -4.17
C TRP A 26 3.05 4.54 -5.43
N THR A 27 1.80 4.71 -5.86
CA THR A 27 1.33 4.07 -7.10
C THR A 27 1.99 4.66 -8.34
N TRP A 28 2.29 5.96 -8.32
CA TRP A 28 2.89 6.65 -9.46
C TRP A 28 4.40 6.41 -9.65
N ASP A 29 5.08 5.84 -8.67
CA ASP A 29 6.49 5.41 -8.80
C ASP A 29 6.63 4.07 -9.54
N LYS A 30 5.54 3.36 -9.73
CA LYS A 30 5.51 2.08 -10.43
C LYS A 30 5.16 2.27 -11.91
N THR A 31 5.76 1.43 -12.77
CA THR A 31 5.35 1.34 -14.16
C THR A 31 3.97 0.69 -14.31
N ASP A 32 3.34 0.83 -15.48
CA ASP A 32 2.04 0.19 -15.73
C ASP A 32 2.16 -1.34 -15.66
N GLU A 33 3.28 -1.90 -16.14
CA GLU A 33 3.56 -3.33 -16.08
C GLU A 33 3.78 -3.83 -14.65
N GLU A 34 4.43 -3.05 -13.78
CA GLU A 34 4.59 -3.38 -12.36
C GLU A 34 3.23 -3.35 -11.63
N LEU A 35 2.38 -2.37 -11.91
CA LEU A 35 1.02 -2.33 -11.37
C LEU A 35 0.18 -3.50 -11.88
N GLU A 36 0.29 -3.85 -13.16
CA GLU A 36 -0.36 -5.01 -13.75
C GLU A 36 0.11 -6.32 -13.10
N ALA A 37 1.39 -6.43 -12.79
CA ALA A 37 1.93 -7.58 -12.07
C ALA A 37 1.30 -7.71 -10.68
N ILE A 38 1.17 -6.62 -9.93
CA ILE A 38 0.54 -6.62 -8.61
C ILE A 38 -0.93 -7.07 -8.72
N PHE A 39 -1.70 -6.54 -9.67
CA PHE A 39 -3.09 -6.96 -9.90
C PHE A 39 -3.17 -8.46 -10.27
N THR A 40 -2.25 -8.92 -11.13
CA THR A 40 -2.22 -10.32 -11.57
C THR A 40 -1.91 -11.27 -10.43
N VAL A 41 -0.95 -10.92 -9.55
CA VAL A 41 -0.64 -11.69 -8.33
C VAL A 41 -1.82 -11.69 -7.37
N ALA A 42 -2.46 -10.54 -7.16
CA ALA A 42 -3.64 -10.45 -6.29
C ALA A 42 -4.78 -11.36 -6.77
N ASP A 43 -5.03 -11.41 -8.08
CA ASP A 43 -6.03 -12.29 -8.69
C ASP A 43 -5.65 -13.77 -8.58
N ALA A 44 -4.36 -14.10 -8.73
CA ALA A 44 -3.89 -15.48 -8.57
C ALA A 44 -4.06 -15.97 -7.12
N LEU A 45 -3.69 -15.15 -6.14
CA LEU A 45 -3.86 -15.48 -4.73
C LEU A 45 -5.35 -15.59 -4.36
N ARG A 46 -6.19 -14.74 -4.92
CA ARG A 46 -7.65 -14.80 -4.76
C ARG A 46 -8.23 -16.11 -5.31
N ASP A 47 -7.86 -16.48 -6.55
CA ASP A 47 -8.30 -17.75 -7.18
C ASP A 47 -7.88 -18.99 -6.36
N LEU A 48 -6.64 -18.99 -5.82
CA LEU A 48 -6.20 -20.07 -4.92
C LEU A 48 -7.06 -20.14 -3.67
N ARG A 49 -7.31 -19.00 -3.04
CA ARG A 49 -8.11 -18.94 -1.81
C ARG A 49 -9.56 -19.36 -2.03
N GLU A 50 -10.20 -18.91 -3.11
CA GLU A 50 -11.57 -19.31 -3.48
C GLU A 50 -11.69 -20.82 -3.71
N ARG A 51 -10.62 -21.46 -4.16
CA ARG A 51 -10.54 -22.93 -4.32
C ARG A 51 -10.06 -23.65 -3.07
N ASN A 52 -9.97 -22.97 -1.93
CA ASN A 52 -9.45 -23.49 -0.66
C ASN A 52 -8.03 -24.10 -0.79
N GLN A 53 -7.20 -23.48 -1.62
CA GLN A 53 -5.79 -23.84 -1.76
C GLN A 53 -4.91 -22.88 -0.96
N SER A 54 -3.77 -23.38 -0.49
CA SER A 54 -2.83 -22.56 0.29
C SER A 54 -2.26 -21.44 -0.56
N THR A 55 -2.21 -20.24 0.02
CA THR A 55 -1.53 -19.07 -0.53
C THR A 55 -0.19 -18.81 0.13
N ARG A 56 0.25 -19.72 1.02
CA ARG A 56 1.53 -19.60 1.73
C ARG A 56 2.68 -19.76 0.76
N ILE A 57 3.47 -18.71 0.62
CA ILE A 57 4.72 -18.68 -0.15
C ILE A 57 5.95 -18.59 0.77
N PHE A 58 5.73 -18.27 2.04
CA PHE A 58 6.74 -18.26 3.09
C PHE A 58 6.45 -19.37 4.09
N ASP A 59 7.48 -20.11 4.50
CA ASP A 59 7.36 -21.11 5.56
C ASP A 59 7.36 -20.46 6.94
N SER A 60 8.06 -19.34 7.08
CA SER A 60 8.19 -18.53 8.28
C SER A 60 8.55 -17.09 7.92
N GLY A 61 8.59 -16.22 8.90
CA GLY A 61 8.99 -14.83 8.75
C GLY A 61 8.09 -13.89 9.53
N LEU A 62 8.43 -12.60 9.53
CA LEU A 62 7.77 -11.60 10.35
C LEU A 62 7.35 -10.39 9.51
N GLY A 63 6.06 -10.08 9.55
CA GLY A 63 5.52 -8.79 9.13
C GLY A 63 5.39 -7.87 10.34
N ILE A 64 5.91 -6.65 10.24
CA ILE A 64 5.74 -5.64 11.30
C ILE A 64 4.81 -4.54 10.78
N SER A 65 3.80 -4.18 11.58
CA SER A 65 2.94 -3.03 11.30
C SER A 65 3.21 -1.89 12.28
N ILE A 66 3.24 -0.66 11.75
CA ILE A 66 3.40 0.56 12.52
C ILE A 66 2.23 1.48 12.18
N PHE A 67 1.36 1.72 13.17
CA PHE A 67 0.20 2.55 13.00
C PHE A 67 0.28 3.78 13.92
N ARG A 68 0.58 4.93 13.33
CA ARG A 68 0.65 6.21 14.05
C ARG A 68 -0.70 6.90 14.11
N ASP A 69 -1.66 6.50 13.27
CA ASP A 69 -3.07 6.88 13.39
C ASP A 69 -3.99 5.66 13.51
N ASN A 70 -5.18 5.88 14.04
CA ASN A 70 -6.15 4.81 14.28
C ASN A 70 -6.68 4.22 12.96
N SER A 71 -6.65 2.90 12.86
CA SER A 71 -7.22 2.17 11.73
C SER A 71 -7.63 0.77 12.13
N THR A 72 -8.88 0.41 11.84
CA THR A 72 -9.37 -0.96 12.04
C THR A 72 -9.15 -1.79 10.78
N ARG A 73 -9.64 -1.32 9.65
CA ARG A 73 -9.60 -2.08 8.38
C ARG A 73 -8.19 -2.37 7.92
N THR A 74 -7.33 -1.35 7.90
CA THR A 74 -5.95 -1.50 7.40
C THR A 74 -5.11 -2.43 8.31
N ARG A 75 -5.29 -2.35 9.63
CA ARG A 75 -4.65 -3.29 10.57
C ARG A 75 -4.98 -4.73 10.25
N PHE A 76 -6.28 -5.04 10.17
CA PHE A 76 -6.72 -6.41 9.91
C PHE A 76 -6.41 -6.88 8.50
N SER A 77 -6.46 -6.01 7.48
CA SER A 77 -6.10 -6.40 6.11
C SER A 77 -4.62 -6.72 5.99
N PHE A 78 -3.72 -5.92 6.59
CA PHE A 78 -2.29 -6.21 6.61
C PHE A 78 -2.00 -7.52 7.35
N ALA A 79 -2.53 -7.66 8.56
CA ALA A 79 -2.34 -8.88 9.35
C ALA A 79 -2.87 -10.13 8.62
N SER A 80 -4.06 -10.03 8.00
CA SER A 80 -4.62 -11.12 7.22
C SER A 80 -3.77 -11.47 6.00
N ALA A 81 -3.25 -10.47 5.28
CA ALA A 81 -2.38 -10.69 4.13
C ALA A 81 -1.08 -11.40 4.52
N CYS A 82 -0.40 -10.94 5.55
CA CYS A 82 0.80 -11.59 6.07
C CYS A 82 0.53 -13.04 6.46
N ASN A 83 -0.52 -13.29 7.24
CA ASN A 83 -0.88 -14.64 7.68
C ASN A 83 -1.20 -15.57 6.50
N LEU A 84 -1.95 -15.10 5.51
CA LEU A 84 -2.27 -15.87 4.30
C LEU A 84 -1.03 -16.22 3.48
N LEU A 85 -0.02 -15.36 3.49
CA LEU A 85 1.27 -15.60 2.82
C LEU A 85 2.24 -16.45 3.64
N GLY A 86 1.98 -16.66 4.93
CA GLY A 86 2.80 -17.49 5.81
C GLY A 86 3.68 -16.74 6.80
N LEU A 87 3.52 -15.43 6.90
CA LEU A 87 4.24 -14.59 7.85
C LEU A 87 3.45 -14.45 9.16
N GLU A 88 4.15 -14.42 10.27
CA GLU A 88 3.61 -13.94 11.55
C GLU A 88 3.50 -12.40 11.52
N VAL A 89 2.67 -11.83 12.39
CA VAL A 89 2.49 -10.37 12.46
C VAL A 89 2.72 -9.84 13.86
N GLN A 90 3.56 -8.81 13.94
CA GLN A 90 3.75 -8.03 15.15
C GLN A 90 3.38 -6.57 14.90
N ASP A 91 2.47 -6.04 15.70
CA ASP A 91 2.14 -4.62 15.68
C ASP A 91 3.07 -3.86 16.63
N LEU A 92 3.78 -2.86 16.11
CA LEU A 92 4.67 -2.01 16.91
C LEU A 92 3.86 -0.84 17.47
N ASP A 93 3.61 -0.89 18.77
CA ASP A 93 3.02 0.20 19.54
C ASP A 93 4.15 1.15 19.99
N GLU A 94 4.24 2.33 19.35
CA GLU A 94 5.26 3.34 19.67
C GLU A 94 5.26 3.72 21.16
N LYS A 95 4.09 3.70 21.81
CA LYS A 95 3.95 4.06 23.24
C LYS A 95 4.53 3.00 24.19
N LYS A 96 4.69 1.77 23.69
CA LYS A 96 5.25 0.63 24.43
C LYS A 96 6.66 0.24 23.98
N SER A 97 7.24 1.04 23.09
CA SER A 97 8.59 0.81 22.55
C SER A 97 9.57 1.87 23.05
N GLN A 98 10.84 1.73 22.70
CA GLN A 98 11.89 2.70 23.04
C GLN A 98 11.68 4.05 22.32
N ILE A 99 10.82 4.12 21.30
CA ILE A 99 10.41 5.37 20.66
C ILE A 99 9.84 6.33 21.70
N ALA A 100 9.07 5.83 22.65
CA ALA A 100 8.54 6.63 23.78
C ALA A 100 9.64 7.24 24.67
N HIS A 101 10.87 6.71 24.61
CA HIS A 101 12.03 7.17 25.37
C HIS A 101 13.07 7.87 24.51
N GLY A 102 12.73 8.25 23.27
CA GLY A 102 13.59 9.07 22.42
C GLY A 102 14.38 8.30 21.35
N GLU A 103 14.08 7.00 21.12
CA GLU A 103 14.63 6.28 19.98
C GLU A 103 14.19 6.96 18.68
N THR A 104 15.14 7.19 17.79
CA THR A 104 14.89 7.87 16.51
C THR A 104 14.26 6.92 15.49
N VAL A 105 13.60 7.49 14.47
CA VAL A 105 13.04 6.72 13.35
C VAL A 105 14.09 5.83 12.69
N ARG A 106 15.32 6.33 12.54
CA ARG A 106 16.44 5.59 11.94
C ARG A 106 16.89 4.40 12.79
N GLU A 107 16.97 4.60 14.10
CA GLU A 107 17.30 3.51 15.04
C GLU A 107 16.22 2.45 15.02
N THR A 108 14.94 2.83 15.12
CA THR A 108 13.81 1.92 15.03
C THR A 108 13.83 1.14 13.70
N ALA A 109 14.04 1.83 12.58
CA ALA A 109 14.10 1.21 11.26
C ALA A 109 15.17 0.12 11.20
N ASN A 110 16.40 0.41 11.65
CA ASN A 110 17.47 -0.57 11.70
C ASN A 110 17.12 -1.74 12.63
N MET A 111 16.65 -1.45 13.85
CA MET A 111 16.35 -2.48 14.84
C MET A 111 15.28 -3.48 14.38
N VAL A 112 14.16 -2.99 13.83
CA VAL A 112 13.08 -3.89 13.38
C VAL A 112 13.47 -4.67 12.12
N SER A 113 14.35 -4.12 11.30
CA SER A 113 14.73 -4.69 10.00
C SER A 113 15.62 -5.93 10.12
N PHE A 114 16.31 -6.13 11.25
CA PHE A 114 17.02 -7.38 11.51
C PHE A 114 16.09 -8.59 11.58
N MET A 115 14.81 -8.37 11.86
CA MET A 115 13.85 -9.44 12.15
C MET A 115 12.70 -9.48 11.13
N ALA A 116 12.44 -8.39 10.42
CA ALA A 116 11.26 -8.26 9.55
C ALA A 116 11.56 -8.66 8.11
N ASP A 117 10.57 -9.27 7.45
CA ASP A 117 10.54 -9.50 6.01
C ASP A 117 9.74 -8.41 5.28
N VAL A 118 8.69 -7.91 5.93
CA VAL A 118 7.86 -6.81 5.42
C VAL A 118 7.48 -5.86 6.54
N ILE A 119 7.48 -4.58 6.24
CA ILE A 119 7.09 -3.53 7.19
C ILE A 119 5.97 -2.70 6.57
N GLY A 120 4.80 -2.68 7.22
CA GLY A 120 3.67 -1.88 6.82
C GLY A 120 3.53 -0.64 7.70
N ILE A 121 3.57 0.56 7.10
CA ILE A 121 3.49 1.81 7.87
C ILE A 121 2.26 2.62 7.47
N ARG A 122 1.49 3.06 8.47
CA ARG A 122 0.43 4.04 8.31
C ARG A 122 0.68 5.26 9.18
N ASP A 123 0.78 6.42 8.55
CA ASP A 123 0.84 7.72 9.20
C ASP A 123 0.16 8.77 8.33
N ASP A 124 -1.12 9.02 8.57
CA ASP A 124 -1.94 10.00 7.86
C ASP A 124 -2.52 11.07 8.81
N MET A 125 -1.86 11.27 9.94
CA MET A 125 -2.36 12.17 10.98
C MET A 125 -2.22 13.65 10.58
N PHE A 126 -1.07 14.03 10.03
CA PHE A 126 -0.76 15.43 9.70
C PHE A 126 -0.19 15.57 8.29
N ILE A 127 -0.64 16.61 7.58
CA ILE A 127 -0.11 16.98 6.27
C ILE A 127 1.38 17.32 6.39
N GLY A 128 2.19 16.72 5.54
CA GLY A 128 3.64 16.95 5.46
C GLY A 128 4.47 16.06 6.38
N GLU A 129 3.87 15.25 7.25
CA GLU A 129 4.63 14.47 8.24
C GLU A 129 4.69 12.97 7.93
N GLY A 130 3.58 12.34 7.51
CA GLY A 130 3.53 10.91 7.33
C GLY A 130 4.49 10.40 6.24
N HIS A 131 4.53 11.08 5.09
CA HIS A 131 5.45 10.72 4.02
C HIS A 131 6.92 10.93 4.43
N LYS A 132 7.25 11.96 5.23
CA LYS A 132 8.61 12.18 5.74
C LYS A 132 9.03 11.06 6.67
N TYR A 133 8.14 10.64 7.57
CA TYR A 133 8.39 9.52 8.47
C TYR A 133 8.73 8.26 7.67
N GLN A 134 7.88 7.88 6.73
CA GLN A 134 8.09 6.70 5.90
C GLN A 134 9.36 6.82 5.05
N LYS A 135 9.63 8.00 4.47
CA LYS A 135 10.86 8.23 3.71
C LYS A 135 12.11 8.10 4.57
N THR A 136 12.12 8.68 5.77
CA THR A 136 13.24 8.52 6.71
C THR A 136 13.47 7.06 7.07
N PHE A 137 12.38 6.29 7.20
CA PHE A 137 12.43 4.87 7.46
C PHE A 137 13.07 4.10 6.29
N MET A 138 12.61 4.34 5.05
CA MET A 138 13.16 3.72 3.84
C MET A 138 14.64 4.07 3.63
N ASP A 139 15.00 5.35 3.81
CA ASP A 139 16.39 5.81 3.68
C ASP A 139 17.31 5.08 4.69
N ALA A 140 16.83 4.82 5.90
CA ALA A 140 17.58 4.05 6.90
C ALA A 140 17.74 2.58 6.52
N LEU A 141 16.71 1.95 5.92
CA LEU A 141 16.79 0.59 5.39
C LEU A 141 17.83 0.48 4.27
N ASP A 142 17.79 1.43 3.33
CA ASP A 142 18.70 1.46 2.18
C ASP A 142 20.15 1.65 2.62
N GLU A 143 20.39 2.57 3.54
CA GLU A 143 21.73 2.82 4.09
C GLU A 143 22.22 1.61 4.87
N GLY A 144 21.43 1.08 5.80
CA GLY A 144 21.81 -0.07 6.61
C GLY A 144 22.13 -1.30 5.77
N TYR A 145 21.36 -1.55 4.71
CA TYR A 145 21.62 -2.65 3.80
C TYR A 145 22.85 -2.42 2.92
N ARG A 146 22.99 -1.22 2.34
CA ARG A 146 24.15 -0.84 1.52
C ARG A 146 25.47 -0.93 2.30
N ASP A 147 25.45 -0.48 3.55
CA ASP A 147 26.63 -0.43 4.41
C ASP A 147 26.93 -1.77 5.08
N GLY A 148 26.13 -2.80 4.81
CA GLY A 148 26.33 -4.17 5.34
C GLY A 148 25.97 -4.32 6.82
N ILE A 149 25.27 -3.36 7.40
CA ILE A 149 24.75 -3.43 8.76
C ILE A 149 23.56 -4.40 8.82
N LEU A 150 22.68 -4.34 7.82
CA LEU A 150 21.54 -5.24 7.65
C LEU A 150 21.91 -6.35 6.67
N GLU A 151 21.73 -7.60 7.09
CA GLU A 151 21.90 -8.78 6.24
C GLU A 151 20.75 -8.92 5.21
N GLN A 152 19.57 -8.39 5.57
CA GLN A 152 18.38 -8.36 4.73
C GLN A 152 17.82 -6.94 4.64
N ARG A 153 17.09 -6.67 3.57
CA ARG A 153 16.32 -5.45 3.39
C ARG A 153 14.84 -5.80 3.31
N PRO A 154 14.08 -5.60 4.37
CA PRO A 154 12.63 -5.80 4.32
C PRO A 154 11.99 -4.83 3.34
N THR A 155 10.89 -5.26 2.71
CA THR A 155 10.06 -4.39 1.88
C THR A 155 9.19 -3.50 2.76
N LEU A 156 9.22 -2.18 2.53
CA LEU A 156 8.25 -1.27 3.13
C LEU A 156 7.00 -1.16 2.25
N VAL A 157 5.85 -1.27 2.89
CA VAL A 157 4.53 -1.05 2.27
C VAL A 157 3.87 0.17 2.92
N ASN A 158 3.61 1.20 2.11
CA ASN A 158 2.82 2.34 2.54
C ASN A 158 1.35 1.92 2.72
N LEU A 159 0.92 1.77 3.95
CA LEU A 159 -0.46 1.44 4.29
C LEU A 159 -1.40 2.65 4.30
N GLN A 160 -0.87 3.82 4.36
CA GLN A 160 -1.39 5.16 4.10
C GLN A 160 -0.42 6.20 4.67
N CYS A 161 -0.08 7.21 3.90
CA CYS A 161 0.55 8.42 4.41
C CYS A 161 -0.36 9.64 4.13
N ASP A 162 0.15 10.84 4.40
CA ASP A 162 -0.57 12.07 4.09
C ASP A 162 -0.71 12.36 2.57
N VAL A 163 0.10 11.71 1.74
CA VAL A 163 0.15 11.95 0.29
C VAL A 163 -0.61 10.89 -0.49
N ASP A 164 -0.46 9.60 -0.17
CA ASP A 164 -1.09 8.48 -0.90
C ASP A 164 -1.61 7.39 0.05
N HIS A 165 -2.61 6.67 -0.44
CA HIS A 165 -3.06 5.41 0.13
C HIS A 165 -3.02 4.32 -0.95
N PRO A 166 -1.81 3.87 -1.33
CA PRO A 166 -1.61 3.03 -2.51
C PRO A 166 -2.38 1.71 -2.43
N THR A 167 -2.42 1.07 -1.27
CA THR A 167 -3.14 -0.21 -1.09
C THR A 167 -4.65 -0.06 -1.29
N GLN A 168 -5.26 1.05 -0.85
CA GLN A 168 -6.68 1.33 -1.08
C GLN A 168 -6.95 1.61 -2.56
N CYS A 169 -6.16 2.49 -3.18
CA CYS A 169 -6.35 2.87 -4.57
C CYS A 169 -6.18 1.68 -5.52
N MET A 170 -5.21 0.80 -5.24
CA MET A 170 -5.02 -0.45 -5.99
C MET A 170 -6.21 -1.40 -5.81
N ALA A 171 -6.76 -1.53 -4.61
CA ALA A 171 -7.94 -2.37 -4.37
C ALA A 171 -9.16 -1.85 -5.11
N ASP A 172 -9.40 -0.54 -5.08
CA ASP A 172 -10.50 0.11 -5.80
C ASP A 172 -10.34 -0.06 -7.33
N MET A 173 -9.12 0.12 -7.84
CA MET A 173 -8.80 -0.08 -9.25
C MET A 173 -9.02 -1.53 -9.68
N LEU A 174 -8.56 -2.51 -8.90
CA LEU A 174 -8.76 -3.93 -9.19
C LEU A 174 -10.25 -4.30 -9.18
N HIS A 175 -11.02 -3.73 -8.26
CA HIS A 175 -12.48 -3.90 -8.26
C HIS A 175 -13.11 -3.38 -9.56
N MET A 176 -12.68 -2.21 -10.04
CA MET A 176 -13.16 -1.67 -11.31
C MET A 176 -12.75 -2.52 -12.51
N ILE A 177 -11.51 -3.04 -12.52
CA ILE A 177 -11.05 -3.97 -13.55
C ILE A 177 -11.98 -5.18 -13.64
N HIS A 178 -12.35 -5.75 -12.51
CA HIS A 178 -13.29 -6.90 -12.47
C HIS A 178 -14.71 -6.49 -12.90
N GLN A 179 -15.18 -5.32 -12.48
CA GLN A 179 -16.52 -4.85 -12.80
C GLN A 179 -16.71 -4.56 -14.30
N PHE A 180 -15.64 -4.20 -15.00
CA PHE A 180 -15.66 -3.84 -16.41
C PHE A 180 -14.94 -4.86 -17.31
N ASP A 181 -14.64 -6.06 -16.79
CA ASP A 181 -14.03 -7.18 -17.51
C ASP A 181 -12.70 -6.84 -18.20
N GLY A 182 -11.87 -6.03 -17.58
CA GLY A 182 -10.51 -5.74 -18.04
C GLY A 182 -10.08 -4.27 -17.90
N VAL A 183 -8.77 -4.07 -17.81
CA VAL A 183 -8.19 -2.73 -17.65
C VAL A 183 -8.39 -1.87 -18.90
N GLU A 184 -8.39 -2.48 -20.08
CA GLU A 184 -8.61 -1.85 -21.38
C GLU A 184 -10.02 -1.24 -21.52
N ASN A 185 -10.98 -1.78 -20.78
CA ASN A 185 -12.38 -1.32 -20.80
C ASN A 185 -12.63 -0.14 -19.84
N LEU A 186 -11.62 0.28 -19.10
CA LEU A 186 -11.73 1.42 -18.18
C LEU A 186 -11.57 2.77 -18.88
N LYS A 187 -10.91 2.79 -20.04
CA LYS A 187 -10.69 4.03 -20.80
C LYS A 187 -12.00 4.72 -21.13
N GLY A 188 -12.11 6.00 -20.76
CA GLY A 188 -13.30 6.82 -20.99
C GLY A 188 -14.45 6.58 -20.00
N LYS A 189 -14.34 5.62 -19.07
CA LYS A 189 -15.31 5.52 -17.96
C LYS A 189 -15.21 6.79 -17.11
N LYS A 190 -16.34 7.18 -16.51
CA LYS A 190 -16.41 8.39 -15.69
C LYS A 190 -16.57 8.00 -14.23
N ILE A 191 -15.74 8.58 -13.37
CA ILE A 191 -15.91 8.50 -11.93
C ILE A 191 -16.15 9.90 -11.37
N ALA A 192 -17.03 10.00 -10.39
CA ALA A 192 -17.24 11.23 -9.63
C ALA A 192 -16.59 11.07 -8.26
N MET A 193 -15.80 12.06 -7.88
CA MET A 193 -15.22 12.12 -6.54
C MET A 193 -15.90 13.21 -5.75
N THR A 194 -16.49 12.81 -4.63
CA THR A 194 -17.09 13.72 -3.66
C THR A 194 -16.63 13.33 -2.26
N TRP A 195 -16.60 14.26 -1.36
CA TRP A 195 -16.39 13.97 0.06
C TRP A 195 -17.33 14.78 0.93
N ALA A 196 -17.62 14.22 2.11
CA ALA A 196 -18.42 14.89 3.10
C ALA A 196 -17.66 16.04 3.76
N TYR A 197 -18.39 17.00 4.28
CA TYR A 197 -17.84 18.08 5.10
C TYR A 197 -16.94 17.53 6.20
N SER A 198 -15.76 18.12 6.36
CA SER A 198 -14.88 17.91 7.49
C SER A 198 -14.58 19.26 8.15
N PRO A 199 -14.72 19.40 9.45
CA PRO A 199 -14.39 20.64 10.16
C PRO A 199 -12.87 20.88 10.21
N SER A 200 -12.07 19.90 9.79
CA SER A 200 -10.61 19.95 9.82
C SER A 200 -10.04 20.00 8.41
N TYR A 201 -9.51 21.13 8.01
CA TYR A 201 -8.70 21.26 6.79
C TYR A 201 -7.28 20.68 6.94
N GLY A 202 -6.91 20.25 8.14
CA GLY A 202 -5.61 19.64 8.42
C GLY A 202 -5.52 18.13 8.14
N LYS A 203 -6.65 17.50 7.79
CA LYS A 203 -6.62 16.06 7.45
C LYS A 203 -6.05 15.84 6.06
N PRO A 204 -5.13 14.88 5.91
CA PRO A 204 -4.59 14.48 4.62
C PRO A 204 -5.67 14.04 3.63
N LEU A 205 -5.41 14.29 2.35
CA LEU A 205 -6.28 13.92 1.22
C LEU A 205 -5.71 12.74 0.44
N SER A 206 -5.01 11.84 1.10
CA SER A 206 -4.27 10.74 0.50
C SER A 206 -5.14 9.83 -0.38
N VAL A 207 -6.35 9.50 0.04
CA VAL A 207 -7.25 8.67 -0.77
C VAL A 207 -7.68 9.38 -2.06
N PRO A 208 -8.21 10.63 -2.03
CA PRO A 208 -8.48 11.38 -3.25
C PRO A 208 -7.26 11.53 -4.17
N GLN A 209 -6.10 11.84 -3.62
CA GLN A 209 -4.86 11.99 -4.39
C GLN A 209 -4.45 10.69 -5.08
N GLY A 210 -4.48 9.57 -4.36
CA GLY A 210 -4.18 8.26 -4.93
C GLY A 210 -5.18 7.83 -6.00
N VAL A 211 -6.48 8.07 -5.80
CA VAL A 211 -7.52 7.79 -6.81
C VAL A 211 -7.27 8.62 -8.07
N ILE A 212 -7.00 9.92 -7.93
CA ILE A 212 -6.69 10.79 -9.08
C ILE A 212 -5.45 10.27 -9.80
N GLY A 213 -4.36 10.05 -9.08
CA GLY A 213 -3.10 9.63 -9.68
C GLY A 213 -3.19 8.29 -10.40
N LEU A 214 -3.83 7.30 -9.79
CA LEU A 214 -3.92 5.96 -10.34
C LEU A 214 -4.98 5.84 -11.45
N MET A 215 -6.21 6.26 -11.19
CA MET A 215 -7.32 5.97 -12.12
C MET A 215 -7.25 6.78 -13.41
N THR A 216 -6.81 8.05 -13.35
CA THR A 216 -6.63 8.85 -14.56
C THR A 216 -5.53 8.32 -15.45
N ARG A 217 -4.50 7.69 -14.87
CA ARG A 217 -3.42 7.04 -15.61
C ARG A 217 -3.93 5.92 -16.53
N PHE A 218 -4.97 5.21 -16.13
CA PHE A 218 -5.64 4.17 -16.93
C PHE A 218 -6.78 4.72 -17.80
N GLY A 219 -6.81 6.04 -18.00
CA GLY A 219 -7.76 6.70 -18.93
C GLY A 219 -9.17 6.87 -18.41
N ILE A 220 -9.37 6.71 -17.09
CA ILE A 220 -10.67 7.01 -16.47
C ILE A 220 -10.84 8.52 -16.38
N CYS A 221 -12.01 9.03 -16.79
CA CYS A 221 -12.36 10.44 -16.70
C CYS A 221 -12.83 10.75 -15.28
N LEU A 222 -12.06 11.57 -14.57
CA LEU A 222 -12.45 12.07 -13.26
C LEU A 222 -13.37 13.27 -13.41
N LEU A 223 -14.59 13.15 -12.86
CA LEU A 223 -15.50 14.27 -12.66
C LEU A 223 -15.29 14.77 -11.23
N TYR A 224 -14.58 15.87 -11.10
CA TYR A 224 -14.42 16.54 -9.83
C TYR A 224 -15.67 17.36 -9.53
N THR A 225 -16.33 17.05 -8.43
CA THR A 225 -17.38 17.92 -7.88
C THR A 225 -16.77 18.70 -6.73
N SER A 226 -16.78 20.02 -6.85
CA SER A 226 -16.48 20.97 -5.80
C SER A 226 -17.27 20.65 -4.52
N PRO A 227 -16.88 21.16 -3.36
CA PRO A 227 -17.47 20.83 -2.06
C PRO A 227 -19.00 20.81 -2.10
N SER A 228 -19.60 19.92 -1.31
CA SER A 228 -21.06 19.77 -1.31
C SER A 228 -21.73 21.12 -0.99
N PRO A 229 -22.97 21.38 -1.44
CA PRO A 229 -23.67 22.62 -1.12
C PRO A 229 -23.75 22.96 0.37
N ARG A 230 -23.54 21.98 1.24
CA ARG A 230 -23.42 22.19 2.70
C ARG A 230 -22.11 22.83 3.12
N ASP A 231 -21.07 22.72 2.31
CA ASP A 231 -19.75 23.30 2.60
C ASP A 231 -19.70 24.80 2.27
N ILE A 232 -20.67 25.30 1.48
CA ILE A 232 -20.78 26.70 1.07
C ILE A 232 -21.67 27.51 2.02
N SER A 233 -22.48 26.87 2.85
CA SER A 233 -23.44 27.51 3.72
C SER A 233 -22.90 27.99 5.08
N GLY A 234 -21.58 27.97 5.25
CA GLY A 234 -20.90 28.35 6.49
C GLY A 234 -20.01 29.59 6.41
N SER A 235 -20.18 30.45 5.37
CA SER A 235 -19.48 31.74 5.25
C SER A 235 -20.42 32.90 5.49
#